data_5244cadf3dfdfb6e42395e135b58c79b
#
_entry.id   5244cadf3dfdfb6e42395e135b58c79b
#
_cell.length_a   1.000
_cell.length_b   1.000
_cell.length_c   1.000
_cell.angle_alpha   90.00
_cell.angle_beta   90.00
_cell.angle_gamma   90.00
#
_symmetry.space_group_name_H-M   'P 1'
#
loop_
_entity.id
_entity.type
_entity.pdbx_description
1 polymer ?
#
loop_
_entity_poly.entity_id
_entity_poly.type
_entity_poly.pdbx_seq_one_letter_code
_entity_poly.pdbx_strand_id
1 'polypeptide(L)'
;LQLNAQDLKKRRKSAILLWMGGGPSTMDIWDLKPGAATGGPFKPISTSGDAQISEHMPLMAKQMHNMAIIRSMSTREADHGRGRYYMHTGYVPNPNVEHPSYGAVLSHELIEQRAELEIPPFVTVGGGSIGPGFLGMAWAPFTVNSDGRVRNLEMGLEDDRLYQRMAALDLIEKGFISQKRGLAAENHQKILKKTLNLMTSEQMEAFKVNKEPAEILERYGNNNFGKGCLMAR
;
A
#
# COMPACT_ATOMS: atom_id res chain seq x y z
N LEU A 1 -21.14 12.97 0.21
CA LEU A 1 -19.82 13.50 -0.13
C LEU A 1 -19.43 12.96 -1.51
N GLN A 2 -19.99 13.54 -2.57
CA GLN A 2 -19.41 13.42 -3.90
C GLN A 2 -18.16 14.32 -3.90
N LEU A 3 -17.04 13.77 -3.49
CA LEU A 3 -15.75 14.35 -3.82
C LEU A 3 -15.66 14.33 -5.34
N ASN A 4 -15.66 15.51 -5.91
CA ASN A 4 -15.59 15.67 -7.35
C ASN A 4 -14.29 15.02 -7.83
N ALA A 5 -14.36 13.88 -8.51
CA ALA A 5 -13.18 13.14 -8.99
C ALA A 5 -12.24 14.04 -9.82
N GLN A 6 -12.79 15.08 -10.47
CA GLN A 6 -12.03 16.09 -11.20
C GLN A 6 -11.19 17.00 -10.27
N ASP A 7 -11.63 17.28 -9.04
CA ASP A 7 -10.84 18.07 -8.08
C ASP A 7 -9.70 17.26 -7.46
N LEU A 8 -9.90 15.96 -7.27
CA LEU A 8 -8.82 15.05 -6.88
C LEU A 8 -7.77 14.95 -7.99
N LYS A 9 -8.19 14.93 -9.25
CA LYS A 9 -7.30 14.90 -10.42
C LYS A 9 -6.33 16.09 -10.44
N LYS A 10 -6.79 17.29 -10.16
CA LYS A 10 -5.97 18.51 -10.16
C LYS A 10 -4.97 18.61 -8.99
N ARG A 11 -5.22 17.91 -7.88
CA ARG A 11 -4.48 18.10 -6.62
C ARG A 11 -3.30 17.14 -6.40
N ARG A 12 -3.01 16.21 -7.29
CA ARG A 12 -1.93 15.21 -7.18
C ARG A 12 -1.86 14.55 -5.79
N LYS A 13 -3.01 14.13 -5.27
CA LYS A 13 -3.10 13.53 -3.92
C LYS A 13 -2.54 12.11 -3.92
N SER A 14 -1.89 11.76 -2.82
CA SER A 14 -1.46 10.41 -2.50
C SER A 14 -2.18 9.90 -1.26
N ALA A 15 -2.33 8.60 -1.12
CA ALA A 15 -2.88 7.96 0.05
C ALA A 15 -1.83 7.02 0.66
N ILE A 16 -1.62 7.10 1.97
CA ILE A 16 -0.71 6.23 2.71
C ILE A 16 -1.55 5.50 3.75
N LEU A 17 -1.57 4.17 3.69
CA LEU A 17 -2.20 3.32 4.69
C LEU A 17 -1.14 2.83 5.68
N LEU A 18 -1.22 3.27 6.93
CA LEU A 18 -0.42 2.76 8.03
C LEU A 18 -1.20 1.61 8.69
N TRP A 19 -0.82 0.39 8.39
CA TRP A 19 -1.52 -0.79 8.88
C TRP A 19 -0.95 -1.27 10.22
N MET A 20 -1.78 -1.23 11.26
CA MET A 20 -1.43 -1.76 12.58
C MET A 20 -1.81 -3.24 12.63
N GLY A 21 -0.86 -4.11 12.26
CA GLY A 21 -1.05 -5.56 12.33
C GLY A 21 -1.27 -6.06 13.75
N GLY A 22 -2.02 -7.16 13.90
CA GLY A 22 -2.32 -7.76 15.19
C GLY A 22 -3.58 -7.22 15.86
N GLY A 23 -4.24 -6.20 15.32
CA GLY A 23 -5.53 -5.69 15.83
C GLY A 23 -5.43 -5.13 17.25
N PRO A 24 -4.66 -4.05 17.48
CA PRO A 24 -4.54 -3.48 18.82
C PRO A 24 -5.92 -3.06 19.36
N SER A 25 -6.12 -3.26 20.66
CA SER A 25 -7.39 -2.94 21.31
C SER A 25 -7.72 -1.46 21.21
N THR A 26 -8.89 -1.15 20.66
CA THR A 26 -9.33 0.25 20.56
C THR A 26 -9.53 0.91 21.93
N MET A 27 -9.94 0.13 22.93
CA MET A 27 -10.13 0.62 24.29
C MET A 27 -8.82 0.96 25.01
N ASP A 28 -7.71 0.45 24.52
CA ASP A 28 -6.37 0.73 25.08
C ASP A 28 -5.67 1.87 24.36
N ILE A 29 -6.16 2.29 23.18
CA ILE A 29 -5.49 3.25 22.30
C ILE A 29 -6.36 4.47 22.00
N TRP A 30 -7.50 4.27 21.30
CA TRP A 30 -8.26 5.34 20.68
C TRP A 30 -9.52 5.72 21.43
N ASP A 31 -10.12 4.80 22.18
CA ASP A 31 -11.43 4.96 22.80
C ASP A 31 -11.44 4.38 24.22
N LEU A 32 -10.64 4.96 25.09
CA LEU A 32 -10.54 4.56 26.48
C LEU A 32 -11.88 4.75 27.20
N LYS A 33 -12.21 3.83 28.11
CA LYS A 33 -13.46 3.84 28.89
C LYS A 33 -13.10 3.91 30.38
N PRO A 34 -12.52 5.01 30.87
CA PRO A 34 -12.11 5.10 32.28
C PRO A 34 -13.32 4.94 33.21
N GLY A 35 -13.18 4.06 34.19
CA GLY A 35 -14.24 3.75 35.17
C GLY A 35 -15.32 2.76 34.70
N ALA A 36 -15.32 2.34 33.42
CA ALA A 36 -16.21 1.29 32.95
C ALA A 36 -15.68 -0.10 33.29
N ALA A 37 -16.58 -1.07 33.51
CA ALA A 37 -16.22 -2.47 33.77
C ALA A 37 -15.39 -3.11 32.64
N THR A 38 -15.55 -2.63 31.41
CA THR A 38 -14.79 -3.04 30.20
C THR A 38 -13.59 -2.15 29.92
N GLY A 39 -13.32 -1.13 30.73
CA GLY A 39 -12.20 -0.22 30.57
C GLY A 39 -10.88 -0.88 30.96
N GLY A 40 -9.81 -0.57 30.19
CA GLY A 40 -8.46 -0.99 30.52
C GLY A 40 -7.82 -0.12 31.62
N PRO A 41 -6.58 -0.45 32.06
CA PRO A 41 -5.87 0.28 33.10
C PRO A 41 -5.27 1.61 32.65
N PHE A 42 -5.28 1.87 31.34
CA PHE A 42 -4.60 3.05 30.75
C PHE A 42 -5.41 4.32 30.89
N LYS A 43 -4.71 5.43 31.00
CA LYS A 43 -5.31 6.74 31.24
C LYS A 43 -5.40 7.55 29.94
N PRO A 44 -6.52 8.26 29.74
CA PRO A 44 -6.64 9.20 28.64
C PRO A 44 -5.79 10.44 28.92
N ILE A 45 -5.13 10.97 27.86
CA ILE A 45 -4.42 12.23 27.90
C ILE A 45 -5.09 13.26 26.99
N SER A 46 -4.89 14.54 27.33
CA SER A 46 -5.30 15.67 26.49
C SER A 46 -4.50 15.69 25.19
N THR A 47 -5.13 16.17 24.13
CA THR A 47 -4.54 16.23 22.80
C THR A 47 -4.61 17.64 22.24
N SER A 48 -3.99 17.86 21.07
CA SER A 48 -4.13 19.13 20.32
C SER A 48 -5.47 19.30 19.59
N GLY A 49 -6.41 18.36 19.75
CA GLY A 49 -7.77 18.37 19.20
C GLY A 49 -8.79 18.06 20.30
N ASP A 50 -10.01 17.73 19.90
CA ASP A 50 -11.15 17.54 20.80
C ASP A 50 -11.19 16.16 21.45
N ALA A 51 -10.51 15.16 20.88
CA ALA A 51 -10.53 13.78 21.37
C ALA A 51 -9.37 13.50 22.31
N GLN A 52 -9.63 12.71 23.38
CA GLN A 52 -8.58 12.13 24.21
C GLN A 52 -8.19 10.76 23.67
N ILE A 53 -6.91 10.39 23.83
CA ILE A 53 -6.36 9.08 23.46
C ILE A 53 -5.45 8.57 24.59
N SER A 54 -4.94 7.34 24.43
CA SER A 54 -4.09 6.71 25.45
C SER A 54 -2.81 7.48 25.77
N GLU A 55 -2.41 7.46 27.04
CA GLU A 55 -1.13 7.98 27.55
C GLU A 55 0.11 7.38 26.86
N HIS A 56 -0.04 6.22 26.22
CA HIS A 56 1.01 5.57 25.44
C HIS A 56 1.23 6.18 24.06
N MET A 57 0.42 7.16 23.64
CA MET A 57 0.49 7.79 22.32
C MET A 57 0.74 9.32 22.39
N PRO A 58 1.74 9.82 23.14
CA PRO A 58 1.92 11.24 23.38
C PRO A 58 2.31 12.02 22.11
N LEU A 59 3.00 11.40 21.17
CA LEU A 59 3.34 12.05 19.90
C LEU A 59 2.13 12.18 18.98
N MET A 60 1.25 11.17 18.99
CA MET A 60 -0.01 11.18 18.25
C MET A 60 -0.97 12.24 18.84
N ALA A 61 -1.00 12.37 20.15
CA ALA A 61 -1.78 13.39 20.84
C ALA A 61 -1.44 14.82 20.35
N LYS A 62 -0.19 15.10 20.02
CA LYS A 62 0.26 16.38 19.46
C LYS A 62 -0.23 16.62 18.02
N GLN A 63 -0.63 15.58 17.30
CA GLN A 63 -1.10 15.64 15.91
C GLN A 63 -2.63 15.53 15.78
N MET A 64 -3.35 15.45 16.89
CA MET A 64 -4.79 15.18 16.89
C MET A 64 -5.60 16.20 16.09
N HIS A 65 -5.18 17.47 16.04
CA HIS A 65 -5.82 18.51 15.23
C HIS A 65 -5.81 18.22 13.71
N ASN A 66 -4.97 17.27 13.26
CA ASN A 66 -4.90 16.79 11.87
C ASN A 66 -5.60 15.45 11.66
N MET A 67 -6.26 14.91 12.69
CA MET A 67 -6.78 13.55 12.68
C MET A 67 -8.30 13.52 12.84
N ALA A 68 -8.93 12.52 12.21
CA ALA A 68 -10.30 12.13 12.46
C ALA A 68 -10.32 10.68 12.96
N ILE A 69 -10.95 10.43 14.11
CA ILE A 69 -11.07 9.08 14.69
C ILE A 69 -12.49 8.57 14.50
N ILE A 70 -12.62 7.41 13.84
CA ILE A 70 -13.89 6.72 13.70
C ILE A 70 -13.95 5.61 14.76
N ARG A 71 -14.65 5.85 15.87
CA ARG A 71 -14.79 4.92 17.01
C ARG A 71 -15.93 3.93 16.86
N SER A 72 -16.87 4.19 15.97
CA SER A 72 -18.12 3.43 15.79
C SER A 72 -18.03 2.30 14.77
N MET A 73 -16.82 1.97 14.28
CA MET A 73 -16.67 0.86 13.35
C MET A 73 -16.96 -0.47 14.03
N SER A 74 -17.81 -1.28 13.40
CA SER A 74 -18.17 -2.60 13.85
C SER A 74 -18.26 -3.58 12.70
N THR A 75 -18.03 -4.85 12.96
CA THR A 75 -18.17 -5.94 11.99
C THR A 75 -18.63 -7.22 12.68
N ARG A 76 -19.20 -8.14 11.93
CA ARG A 76 -19.50 -9.51 12.38
C ARG A 76 -18.32 -10.48 12.18
N GLU A 77 -17.26 -10.02 11.53
CA GLU A 77 -16.07 -10.82 11.26
C GLU A 77 -15.23 -10.96 12.54
N ALA A 78 -15.14 -12.18 13.07
CA ALA A 78 -14.41 -12.52 14.30
C ALA A 78 -13.07 -13.22 14.02
N ASP A 79 -12.77 -13.57 12.78
CA ASP A 79 -11.50 -14.17 12.35
C ASP A 79 -10.54 -13.11 11.85
N HIS A 80 -9.26 -13.21 12.19
CA HIS A 80 -8.24 -12.24 11.79
C HIS A 80 -8.07 -12.11 10.26
N GLY A 81 -8.09 -13.22 9.54
CA GLY A 81 -7.93 -13.24 8.08
C GLY A 81 -9.11 -12.58 7.40
N ARG A 82 -10.32 -12.96 7.81
CA ARG A 82 -11.57 -12.40 7.29
C ARG A 82 -11.74 -10.93 7.65
N GLY A 83 -11.46 -10.55 8.90
CA GLY A 83 -11.49 -9.17 9.36
C GLY A 83 -10.49 -8.29 8.61
N ARG A 84 -9.26 -8.79 8.41
CA ARG A 84 -8.25 -8.10 7.60
C ARG A 84 -8.71 -7.90 6.15
N TYR A 85 -9.26 -8.93 5.51
CA TYR A 85 -9.80 -8.82 4.15
C TYR A 85 -10.90 -7.76 4.10
N TYR A 86 -11.84 -7.80 5.05
CA TYR A 86 -12.92 -6.82 5.14
C TYR A 86 -12.40 -5.39 5.28
N MET A 87 -11.43 -5.16 6.16
CA MET A 87 -10.83 -3.85 6.39
C MET A 87 -10.03 -3.31 5.19
N HIS A 88 -9.46 -4.18 4.34
CA HIS A 88 -8.72 -3.78 3.16
C HIS A 88 -9.56 -3.60 1.90
N THR A 89 -10.74 -4.22 1.84
CA THR A 89 -11.58 -4.26 0.64
C THR A 89 -12.95 -3.59 0.81
N GLY A 90 -13.44 -3.52 2.05
CA GLY A 90 -14.82 -3.11 2.36
C GLY A 90 -15.85 -4.23 2.15
N TYR A 91 -15.42 -5.44 1.83
CA TYR A 91 -16.29 -6.58 1.53
C TYR A 91 -15.96 -7.81 2.38
N VAL A 92 -16.99 -8.57 2.73
CA VAL A 92 -16.84 -9.88 3.33
C VAL A 92 -16.21 -10.84 2.30
N PRO A 93 -15.26 -11.71 2.69
CA PRO A 93 -14.72 -12.71 1.79
C PRO A 93 -15.80 -13.56 1.12
N ASN A 94 -15.74 -13.66 -0.20
CA ASN A 94 -16.66 -14.43 -1.03
C ASN A 94 -15.87 -15.42 -1.90
N PRO A 95 -16.20 -16.72 -1.91
CA PRO A 95 -15.45 -17.71 -2.69
C PRO A 95 -15.53 -17.51 -4.21
N ASN A 96 -16.55 -16.79 -4.69
CA ASN A 96 -16.76 -16.56 -6.12
C ASN A 96 -16.19 -15.25 -6.64
N VAL A 97 -15.85 -14.30 -5.75
CA VAL A 97 -15.37 -12.97 -6.12
C VAL A 97 -14.25 -12.55 -5.20
N GLU A 98 -13.09 -12.30 -5.77
CA GLU A 98 -11.98 -11.68 -5.08
C GLU A 98 -12.04 -10.17 -5.28
N HIS A 99 -12.27 -9.44 -4.17
CA HIS A 99 -12.41 -7.98 -4.22
C HIS A 99 -11.04 -7.30 -4.18
N PRO A 100 -10.90 -6.16 -4.90
CA PRO A 100 -9.66 -5.41 -4.87
C PRO A 100 -9.47 -4.68 -3.54
N SER A 101 -8.22 -4.54 -3.12
CA SER A 101 -7.86 -3.67 -2.00
C SER A 101 -8.03 -2.19 -2.37
N TYR A 102 -8.15 -1.32 -1.36
CA TYR A 102 -8.22 0.14 -1.57
C TYR A 102 -7.05 0.67 -2.40
N GLY A 103 -5.83 0.14 -2.20
CA GLY A 103 -4.68 0.53 -2.98
C GLY A 103 -4.82 0.21 -4.46
N ALA A 104 -5.36 -0.97 -4.80
CA ALA A 104 -5.62 -1.36 -6.18
C ALA A 104 -6.71 -0.49 -6.82
N VAL A 105 -7.81 -0.20 -6.10
CA VAL A 105 -8.88 0.69 -6.56
C VAL A 105 -8.36 2.10 -6.81
N LEU A 106 -7.62 2.67 -5.85
CA LEU A 106 -7.05 4.01 -6.01
C LEU A 106 -6.09 4.09 -7.19
N SER A 107 -5.28 3.06 -7.39
CA SER A 107 -4.37 3.01 -8.54
C SER A 107 -5.11 2.95 -9.86
N HIS A 108 -6.15 2.12 -9.94
CA HIS A 108 -7.00 2.02 -11.13
C HIS A 108 -7.65 3.36 -11.48
N GLU A 109 -8.23 4.04 -10.50
CA GLU A 109 -9.00 5.26 -10.71
C GLU A 109 -8.11 6.51 -10.94
N LEU A 110 -6.86 6.49 -10.43
CA LEU A 110 -6.02 7.69 -10.40
C LEU A 110 -4.79 7.63 -11.35
N ILE A 111 -4.51 6.48 -11.98
CA ILE A 111 -3.27 6.29 -12.78
C ILE A 111 -3.16 7.26 -13.95
N GLU A 112 -4.27 7.58 -14.62
CA GLU A 112 -4.27 8.49 -15.77
C GLU A 112 -3.73 9.89 -15.45
N GLN A 113 -3.67 10.22 -14.15
CA GLN A 113 -3.21 11.52 -13.66
C GLN A 113 -1.70 11.59 -13.45
N ARG A 114 -1.01 10.45 -13.60
CA ARG A 114 0.40 10.29 -13.28
C ARG A 114 1.14 9.52 -14.36
N ALA A 115 1.02 9.99 -15.58
CA ALA A 115 1.71 9.41 -16.74
C ALA A 115 3.24 9.42 -16.58
N GLU A 116 3.78 10.30 -15.73
CA GLU A 116 5.19 10.43 -15.41
C GLU A 116 5.72 9.36 -14.43
N LEU A 117 4.84 8.57 -13.80
CA LEU A 117 5.27 7.52 -12.88
C LEU A 117 5.75 6.28 -13.65
N GLU A 118 7.03 5.97 -13.46
CA GLU A 118 7.66 4.73 -13.94
C GLU A 118 7.49 3.60 -12.93
N ILE A 119 7.44 3.95 -11.62
CA ILE A 119 7.13 2.98 -10.56
C ILE A 119 5.64 2.69 -10.48
N PRO A 120 5.24 1.47 -10.06
CA PRO A 120 3.84 1.15 -9.87
C PRO A 120 3.15 2.09 -8.89
N PRO A 121 1.94 2.57 -9.18
CA PRO A 121 1.24 3.54 -8.34
C PRO A 121 0.76 2.97 -7.00
N PHE A 122 0.71 1.66 -6.87
CA PHE A 122 0.40 0.96 -5.63
C PHE A 122 1.62 0.23 -5.09
N VAL A 123 2.19 0.74 -4.02
CA VAL A 123 3.37 0.18 -3.35
C VAL A 123 2.97 -0.35 -1.98
N THR A 124 3.49 -1.52 -1.61
CA THR A 124 3.39 -2.06 -0.24
C THR A 124 4.78 -2.25 0.34
N VAL A 125 4.96 -1.83 1.58
CA VAL A 125 6.22 -1.99 2.29
C VAL A 125 6.09 -3.07 3.35
N GLY A 126 7.04 -4.02 3.37
CA GLY A 126 7.05 -5.14 4.31
C GLY A 126 6.05 -6.25 3.99
N GLY A 127 5.30 -6.13 2.91
CA GLY A 127 4.36 -7.14 2.44
C GLY A 127 3.00 -7.11 3.18
N GLY A 128 2.21 -8.15 2.93
CA GLY A 128 0.95 -8.34 3.67
C GLY A 128 -0.26 -7.63 3.09
N SER A 129 -0.20 -7.04 1.91
CA SER A 129 -1.37 -6.44 1.26
C SER A 129 -2.36 -7.48 0.73
N ILE A 130 -3.61 -7.08 0.58
CA ILE A 130 -4.60 -7.77 -0.23
C ILE A 130 -4.37 -7.38 -1.70
N GLY A 131 -4.60 -8.32 -2.60
CA GLY A 131 -4.32 -8.18 -4.03
C GLY A 131 -5.29 -7.25 -4.77
N PRO A 132 -5.17 -7.25 -6.10
CA PRO A 132 -5.99 -6.42 -6.98
C PRO A 132 -7.39 -7.01 -7.25
N GLY A 133 -7.67 -8.23 -6.79
CA GLY A 133 -8.93 -8.92 -7.05
C GLY A 133 -9.31 -8.93 -8.53
N PHE A 134 -10.58 -8.70 -8.82
CA PHE A 134 -11.11 -8.71 -10.20
C PHE A 134 -10.57 -7.58 -11.11
N LEU A 135 -9.86 -6.58 -10.58
CA LEU A 135 -9.20 -5.57 -11.42
C LEU A 135 -8.01 -6.14 -12.20
N GLY A 136 -7.45 -7.28 -11.75
CA GLY A 136 -6.37 -7.97 -12.44
C GLY A 136 -4.97 -7.51 -12.07
N MET A 137 -3.97 -8.28 -12.48
CA MET A 137 -2.56 -8.16 -12.05
C MET A 137 -1.89 -6.84 -12.44
N ALA A 138 -2.43 -6.10 -13.41
CA ALA A 138 -1.91 -4.77 -13.75
C ALA A 138 -1.99 -3.78 -12.57
N TRP A 139 -2.85 -4.05 -11.60
CA TRP A 139 -3.11 -3.23 -10.42
C TRP A 139 -2.64 -3.90 -9.11
N ALA A 140 -1.84 -4.95 -9.25
CA ALA A 140 -1.24 -5.63 -8.11
C ALA A 140 -0.26 -4.70 -7.36
N PRO A 141 -0.13 -4.87 -6.03
CA PRO A 141 0.83 -4.10 -5.26
C PRO A 141 2.26 -4.43 -5.65
N PHE A 142 3.08 -3.41 -5.84
CA PHE A 142 4.51 -3.53 -5.91
C PHE A 142 5.08 -3.65 -4.50
N THR A 143 5.69 -4.80 -4.19
CA THR A 143 6.15 -5.08 -2.83
C THR A 143 7.63 -4.75 -2.66
N VAL A 144 7.91 -3.88 -1.71
CA VAL A 144 9.25 -3.49 -1.29
C VAL A 144 9.49 -3.99 0.14
N ASN A 145 10.65 -4.53 0.42
CA ASN A 145 11.02 -4.87 1.79
C ASN A 145 11.20 -3.60 2.65
N SER A 146 11.08 -3.72 3.96
CA SER A 146 11.26 -2.58 4.87
C SER A 146 12.68 -1.98 4.85
N ASP A 147 13.66 -2.67 4.29
CA ASP A 147 15.02 -2.16 4.07
C ASP A 147 15.22 -1.51 2.68
N GLY A 148 14.15 -1.35 1.91
CA GLY A 148 14.16 -0.78 0.56
C GLY A 148 14.55 -1.76 -0.55
N ARG A 149 14.85 -3.01 -0.23
CA ARG A 149 15.16 -4.02 -1.26
C ARG A 149 13.89 -4.51 -1.96
N VAL A 150 13.99 -4.59 -3.26
CA VAL A 150 12.97 -5.21 -4.11
C VAL A 150 13.46 -6.57 -4.56
N ARG A 151 12.65 -7.60 -4.33
CA ARG A 151 13.00 -8.96 -4.76
C ARG A 151 13.08 -9.03 -6.28
N ASN A 152 14.10 -9.77 -6.78
CA ASN A 152 14.28 -10.04 -8.20
C ASN A 152 14.44 -8.77 -9.08
N LEU A 153 14.90 -7.66 -8.51
CA LEU A 153 15.20 -6.46 -9.27
C LEU A 153 16.56 -6.59 -9.98
N GLU A 154 17.48 -7.38 -9.41
CA GLU A 154 18.78 -7.64 -10.02
C GLU A 154 18.61 -8.64 -11.17
N MET A 155 18.99 -8.18 -12.34
CA MET A 155 18.92 -8.97 -13.55
C MET A 155 20.05 -9.99 -13.61
N GLY A 156 20.36 -10.88 -12.91
CA GLY A 156 21.48 -11.84 -12.94
C GLY A 156 21.90 -12.34 -14.35
N LEU A 157 21.68 -11.52 -15.38
CA LEU A 157 21.94 -11.74 -16.79
C LEU A 157 22.61 -10.50 -17.39
N GLU A 158 23.50 -10.70 -18.33
CA GLU A 158 24.02 -9.64 -19.19
C GLU A 158 22.90 -9.05 -20.05
N ASP A 159 22.96 -7.76 -20.32
CA ASP A 159 21.92 -7.01 -21.03
C ASP A 159 21.56 -7.62 -22.38
N ASP A 160 22.55 -8.02 -23.17
CA ASP A 160 22.34 -8.66 -24.49
C ASP A 160 21.51 -9.94 -24.39
N ARG A 161 21.73 -10.73 -23.37
CA ARG A 161 21.00 -11.99 -23.15
C ARG A 161 19.56 -11.72 -22.71
N LEU A 162 19.34 -10.67 -21.94
CA LEU A 162 18.00 -10.22 -21.59
C LEU A 162 17.23 -9.77 -22.82
N TYR A 163 17.82 -8.89 -23.66
CA TYR A 163 17.17 -8.39 -24.88
C TYR A 163 16.81 -9.52 -25.85
N GLN A 164 17.70 -10.51 -26.01
CA GLN A 164 17.42 -11.68 -26.86
C GLN A 164 16.23 -12.50 -26.32
N ARG A 165 16.16 -12.71 -25.01
CA ARG A 165 15.02 -13.42 -24.38
C ARG A 165 13.72 -12.65 -24.53
N MET A 166 13.76 -11.33 -24.38
CA MET A 166 12.61 -10.46 -24.55
C MET A 166 12.09 -10.49 -26.00
N ALA A 167 12.99 -10.42 -26.97
CA ALA A 167 12.63 -10.49 -28.39
C ALA A 167 12.00 -11.85 -28.74
N ALA A 168 12.54 -12.95 -28.23
CA ALA A 168 11.98 -14.29 -28.42
C ALA A 168 10.58 -14.42 -27.78
N LEU A 169 10.39 -13.89 -26.59
CA LEU A 169 9.09 -13.91 -25.92
C LEU A 169 8.05 -13.07 -26.67
N ASP A 170 8.41 -11.87 -27.15
CA ASP A 170 7.55 -11.01 -27.94
C ASP A 170 7.05 -11.69 -29.22
N LEU A 171 7.91 -12.47 -29.89
CA LEU A 171 7.52 -13.27 -31.06
C LEU A 171 6.47 -14.34 -30.71
N ILE A 172 6.65 -15.04 -29.58
CA ILE A 172 5.71 -16.06 -29.14
C ILE A 172 4.37 -15.42 -28.76
N GLU A 173 4.40 -14.34 -27.98
CA GLU A 173 3.19 -13.66 -27.50
C GLU A 173 2.40 -12.99 -28.64
N LYS A 174 3.07 -12.42 -29.64
CA LYS A 174 2.40 -11.90 -30.86
C LYS A 174 1.59 -12.98 -31.56
N GLY A 175 2.09 -14.23 -31.60
CA GLY A 175 1.35 -15.36 -32.11
C GLY A 175 0.06 -15.65 -31.34
N PHE A 176 0.08 -15.59 -30.01
CA PHE A 176 -1.10 -15.78 -29.16
C PHE A 176 -2.10 -14.63 -29.29
N ILE A 177 -1.61 -13.38 -29.31
CA ILE A 177 -2.45 -12.17 -29.42
C ILE A 177 -3.16 -12.15 -30.79
N SER A 178 -2.44 -12.44 -31.87
CA SER A 178 -3.01 -12.45 -33.23
C SER A 178 -4.12 -13.50 -33.39
N GLN A 179 -4.02 -14.60 -32.64
CA GLN A 179 -5.03 -15.64 -32.61
C GLN A 179 -6.21 -15.36 -31.66
N LYS A 180 -6.26 -14.17 -31.04
CA LYS A 180 -7.30 -13.75 -30.09
C LYS A 180 -7.56 -14.75 -28.95
N ARG A 181 -6.50 -15.39 -28.43
CA ARG A 181 -6.57 -16.40 -27.36
C ARG A 181 -6.74 -15.79 -25.96
N GLY A 182 -7.40 -14.64 -25.84
CA GLY A 182 -7.68 -13.94 -24.60
C GLY A 182 -6.66 -12.84 -24.26
N LEU A 183 -6.93 -12.10 -23.17
CA LEU A 183 -6.15 -10.94 -22.74
C LEU A 183 -4.86 -11.29 -21.95
N ALA A 184 -4.63 -12.58 -21.67
CA ALA A 184 -3.51 -13.00 -20.82
C ALA A 184 -2.14 -12.61 -21.39
N ALA A 185 -1.92 -12.83 -22.70
CA ALA A 185 -0.66 -12.49 -23.36
C ALA A 185 -0.44 -10.98 -23.44
N GLU A 186 -1.47 -10.19 -23.73
CA GLU A 186 -1.39 -8.73 -23.74
C GLU A 186 -1.07 -8.17 -22.34
N ASN A 187 -1.72 -8.71 -21.31
CA ASN A 187 -1.46 -8.33 -19.94
C ASN A 187 -0.04 -8.68 -19.50
N HIS A 188 0.45 -9.87 -19.90
CA HIS A 188 1.81 -10.31 -19.63
C HIS A 188 2.84 -9.38 -20.27
N GLN A 189 2.67 -9.01 -21.55
CA GLN A 189 3.56 -8.05 -22.23
C GLN A 189 3.59 -6.69 -21.52
N LYS A 190 2.42 -6.18 -21.12
CA LYS A 190 2.34 -4.91 -20.38
C LYS A 190 3.08 -4.97 -19.04
N ILE A 191 2.92 -6.06 -18.30
CA ILE A 191 3.60 -6.27 -17.01
C ILE A 191 5.10 -6.34 -17.23
N LEU A 192 5.55 -7.12 -18.20
CA LEU A 192 6.97 -7.31 -18.49
C LEU A 192 7.66 -6.01 -18.91
N LYS A 193 7.02 -5.23 -19.80
CA LYS A 193 7.52 -3.91 -20.20
C LYS A 193 7.60 -2.94 -19.01
N LYS A 194 6.59 -2.92 -18.15
CA LYS A 194 6.61 -2.13 -16.92
C LYS A 194 7.74 -2.57 -15.99
N THR A 195 7.98 -3.87 -15.85
CA THR A 195 9.07 -4.42 -15.02
C THR A 195 10.43 -3.98 -15.53
N LEU A 196 10.67 -4.04 -16.84
CA LEU A 196 11.94 -3.57 -17.43
C LEU A 196 12.16 -2.08 -17.21
N ASN A 197 11.16 -1.26 -17.47
CA ASN A 197 11.24 0.17 -17.23
C ASN A 197 11.55 0.46 -15.74
N LEU A 198 10.91 -0.29 -14.84
CA LEU A 198 11.15 -0.18 -13.42
C LEU A 198 12.60 -0.49 -13.02
N MET A 199 13.19 -1.55 -13.60
CA MET A 199 14.56 -1.98 -13.28
C MET A 199 15.62 -0.94 -13.66
N THR A 200 15.33 -0.09 -14.65
CA THR A 200 16.21 0.96 -15.16
C THR A 200 15.82 2.36 -14.68
N SER A 201 14.73 2.49 -13.93
CA SER A 201 14.19 3.78 -13.51
C SER A 201 15.01 4.43 -12.40
N GLU A 202 15.35 5.70 -12.56
CA GLU A 202 15.94 6.52 -11.51
C GLU A 202 14.98 6.71 -10.32
N GLN A 203 13.67 6.58 -10.53
CA GLN A 203 12.66 6.68 -9.46
C GLN A 203 12.81 5.56 -8.41
N MET A 204 13.49 4.46 -8.76
CA MET A 204 13.82 3.39 -7.79
C MET A 204 14.80 3.83 -6.69
N GLU A 205 15.50 4.94 -6.89
CA GLU A 205 16.35 5.53 -5.83
C GLU A 205 15.52 5.95 -4.60
N ALA A 206 14.24 6.27 -4.77
CA ALA A 206 13.33 6.60 -3.67
C ALA A 206 13.20 5.47 -2.62
N PHE A 207 13.46 4.23 -3.00
CA PHE A 207 13.42 3.09 -2.07
C PHE A 207 14.73 2.87 -1.30
N LYS A 208 15.80 3.59 -1.65
CA LYS A 208 17.13 3.44 -1.00
C LYS A 208 17.22 4.26 0.28
N VAL A 209 16.40 3.93 1.28
CA VAL A 209 16.32 4.63 2.57
C VAL A 209 17.65 4.73 3.31
N ASN A 210 18.62 3.85 3.04
CA ASN A 210 19.95 3.91 3.61
C ASN A 210 20.80 5.08 3.10
N LYS A 211 20.37 5.78 2.05
CA LYS A 211 21.01 7.00 1.54
C LYS A 211 20.50 8.29 2.24
N GLU A 212 19.44 8.16 3.03
CA GLU A 212 18.90 9.30 3.77
C GLU A 212 19.85 9.74 4.89
N PRO A 213 19.87 11.05 5.25
CA PRO A 213 20.66 11.55 6.36
C PRO A 213 20.35 10.83 7.68
N ALA A 214 21.35 10.61 8.53
CA ALA A 214 21.20 9.93 9.81
C ALA A 214 20.12 10.55 10.71
N GLU A 215 20.02 11.89 10.73
CA GLU A 215 19.00 12.64 11.47
C GLU A 215 17.58 12.25 11.03
N ILE A 216 17.37 12.07 9.73
CA ILE A 216 16.07 11.65 9.18
C ILE A 216 15.75 10.21 9.59
N LEU A 217 16.73 9.31 9.48
CA LEU A 217 16.58 7.92 9.91
C LEU A 217 16.23 7.82 11.41
N GLU A 218 16.89 8.60 12.27
CA GLU A 218 16.58 8.65 13.70
C GLU A 218 15.17 9.18 13.96
N ARG A 219 14.76 10.24 13.26
CA ARG A 219 13.44 10.86 13.42
C ARG A 219 12.30 9.89 13.08
N TYR A 220 12.46 9.07 12.05
CA TYR A 220 11.47 8.03 11.68
C TYR A 220 11.61 6.76 12.54
N GLY A 221 12.72 6.60 13.22
CA GLY A 221 13.07 5.40 13.98
C GLY A 221 13.73 4.34 13.10
N ASN A 222 14.90 3.85 13.53
CA ASN A 222 15.69 2.85 12.80
C ASN A 222 15.12 1.42 12.98
N ASN A 223 13.84 1.24 12.69
CA ASN A 223 13.12 -0.03 12.69
C ASN A 223 12.34 -0.20 11.40
N ASN A 224 11.80 -1.40 11.17
CA ASN A 224 11.11 -1.73 9.92
C ASN A 224 9.90 -0.83 9.65
N PHE A 225 9.14 -0.46 10.66
CA PHE A 225 7.98 0.42 10.51
C PHE A 225 8.41 1.86 10.17
N GLY A 226 9.38 2.41 10.91
CA GLY A 226 9.91 3.74 10.65
C GLY A 226 10.51 3.88 9.24
N LYS A 227 11.30 2.90 8.81
CA LYS A 227 11.83 2.84 7.43
C LYS A 227 10.71 2.76 6.39
N GLY A 228 9.65 2.01 6.66
CA GLY A 228 8.47 1.94 5.80
C GLY A 228 7.75 3.29 5.68
N CYS A 229 7.57 4.01 6.78
CA CYS A 229 7.01 5.36 6.78
C CYS A 229 7.89 6.36 6.00
N LEU A 230 9.21 6.23 6.12
CA LEU A 230 10.17 7.06 5.39
C LEU A 230 10.09 6.83 3.88
N MET A 231 9.97 5.57 3.44
CA MET A 231 9.76 5.23 2.01
C MET A 231 8.44 5.74 1.45
N ALA A 232 7.41 5.86 2.28
CA ALA A 232 6.10 6.32 1.87
C ALA A 232 5.99 7.86 1.79
N ARG A 233 7.01 8.58 2.24
CA ARG A 233 7.09 10.04 2.18
C ARG A 233 7.36 10.53 0.76
#